data_5a64ca0fe707f7d4d8e5d30433abc55e
#
_entry.id   5a64ca0fe707f7d4d8e5d30433abc55e
#
_cell.length_a   1.000
_cell.length_b   1.000
_cell.length_c   1.000
_cell.angle_alpha   90.00
_cell.angle_beta   90.00
_cell.angle_gamma   90.00
#
_symmetry.space_group_name_H-M   'P 1'
#
loop_
_entity.id
_entity.type
_entity.pdbx_description
1 polymer ?
#
loop_
_entity_poly.entity_id
_entity_poly.type
_entity_poly.pdbx_seq_one_letter_code
_entity_poly.pdbx_strand_id
1 'polypeptide(L)'
;MKKLIQILGIIALAIVVISNVVYTADMNSGEQISINFNSFIYIIGLIITAILIYFITEVINKHLYNGINEEKKRKLRKWMVAIAIVLYLIFNVVWLIFVRPGIVADSIHVLNLAQTYYENDPDRYLPNLTYAGIPLIQYMQAYPHQITLAFVYNMLFSILHCDLIILPRIFNVFFNLLIILALYKITKQLAKNYKMNNTRMFILILTFFTIPMLATFMYGDIPALALSLFSVYFMMKFTDTKQVRYGVFASILTMIAYLMRMNTLIFVIATVIYLVLNIFKDFKAKEVKEKLINVAVIAMFLVLTFVPSSLVKTYYFS
;
A
#
# COMPACT_ATOMS: atom_id res chain seq x y z
N MET A 1 18.95 22.15 -3.74
CA MET A 1 18.52 20.73 -3.71
C MET A 1 17.08 20.55 -3.24
N LYS A 2 16.65 20.99 -2.02
CA LYS A 2 15.26 20.82 -1.52
C LYS A 2 14.19 21.40 -2.46
N LYS A 3 14.37 22.64 -2.94
CA LYS A 3 13.43 23.27 -3.89
C LYS A 3 13.35 22.51 -5.23
N LEU A 4 14.48 22.00 -5.73
CA LEU A 4 14.50 21.22 -6.98
C LEU A 4 13.70 19.92 -6.84
N ILE A 5 13.88 19.18 -5.76
CA ILE A 5 13.12 17.93 -5.48
C ILE A 5 11.63 18.25 -5.36
N GLN A 6 11.26 19.36 -4.70
CA GLN A 6 9.86 19.78 -4.60
C GLN A 6 9.27 20.10 -5.99
N ILE A 7 10.01 20.84 -6.82
CA ILE A 7 9.57 21.18 -8.18
C ILE A 7 9.40 19.90 -9.03
N LEU A 8 10.40 19.01 -9.02
CA LEU A 8 10.32 17.76 -9.76
C LEU A 8 9.15 16.88 -9.28
N GLY A 9 8.93 16.82 -7.96
CA GLY A 9 7.77 16.11 -7.38
C GLY A 9 6.43 16.72 -7.81
N ILE A 10 6.32 18.04 -7.85
CA ILE A 10 5.10 18.72 -8.32
C ILE A 10 4.89 18.45 -9.82
N ILE A 11 5.95 18.53 -10.63
CA ILE A 11 5.85 18.23 -12.07
C ILE A 11 5.42 16.78 -12.30
N ALA A 12 6.05 15.81 -11.63
CA ALA A 12 5.68 14.40 -11.75
C ALA A 12 4.23 14.15 -11.33
N LEU A 13 3.80 14.75 -10.21
CA LEU A 13 2.41 14.65 -9.74
C LEU A 13 1.44 15.29 -10.74
N ALA A 14 1.77 16.45 -11.29
CA ALA A 14 0.95 17.12 -12.30
C ALA A 14 0.80 16.27 -13.57
N ILE A 15 1.87 15.64 -14.05
CA ILE A 15 1.83 14.74 -15.20
C ILE A 15 0.89 13.56 -14.90
N VAL A 16 1.03 12.90 -13.75
CA VAL A 16 0.18 11.77 -13.36
C VAL A 16 -1.29 12.20 -13.26
N VAL A 17 -1.58 13.33 -12.61
CA VAL A 17 -2.95 13.83 -12.46
C VAL A 17 -3.56 14.18 -13.83
N ILE A 18 -2.83 14.93 -14.66
CA ILE A 18 -3.32 15.30 -16.00
C ILE A 18 -3.56 14.06 -16.85
N SER A 19 -2.62 13.11 -16.85
CA SER A 19 -2.78 11.86 -17.60
C SER A 19 -4.03 11.09 -17.18
N ASN A 20 -4.26 10.94 -15.86
CA ASN A 20 -5.44 10.22 -15.35
C ASN A 20 -6.77 10.96 -15.57
N VAL A 21 -6.75 12.29 -15.69
CA VAL A 21 -7.94 13.09 -16.00
C VAL A 21 -8.26 13.02 -17.49
N VAL A 22 -7.24 13.02 -18.34
CA VAL A 22 -7.40 13.10 -19.81
C VAL A 22 -7.57 11.74 -20.45
N TYR A 23 -6.93 10.71 -19.92
CA TYR A 23 -6.90 9.36 -20.49
C TYR A 23 -7.43 8.30 -19.53
N THR A 24 -8.11 7.32 -20.09
CA THR A 24 -8.44 6.05 -19.42
C THR A 24 -7.68 4.93 -20.12
N ALA A 25 -7.05 4.06 -19.34
CA ALA A 25 -6.45 2.84 -19.84
C ALA A 25 -7.42 1.68 -19.59
N ASP A 26 -7.90 1.07 -20.66
CA ASP A 26 -8.74 -0.12 -20.62
C ASP A 26 -7.89 -1.35 -20.95
N MET A 27 -8.06 -2.41 -20.18
CA MET A 27 -7.41 -3.68 -20.43
C MET A 27 -8.42 -4.64 -21.07
N ASN A 28 -8.14 -5.08 -22.29
CA ASN A 28 -8.97 -6.05 -22.98
C ASN A 28 -8.66 -7.48 -22.49
N SER A 29 -9.52 -8.45 -22.84
CA SER A 29 -9.40 -9.86 -22.44
C SER A 29 -8.08 -10.53 -22.88
N GLY A 30 -7.31 -9.94 -23.78
CA GLY A 30 -5.99 -10.39 -24.20
C GLY A 30 -4.82 -9.63 -23.56
N GLU A 31 -5.05 -8.97 -22.41
CA GLU A 31 -4.06 -8.13 -21.71
C GLU A 31 -3.49 -6.97 -22.56
N GLN A 32 -4.14 -6.64 -23.67
CA GLN A 32 -3.79 -5.48 -24.46
C GLN A 32 -4.34 -4.21 -23.81
N ILE A 33 -3.46 -3.26 -23.59
CA ILE A 33 -3.83 -1.96 -23.02
C ILE A 33 -4.24 -1.05 -24.18
N SER A 34 -5.48 -0.59 -24.16
CA SER A 34 -5.96 0.49 -25.01
C SER A 34 -6.02 1.79 -24.19
N ILE A 35 -5.49 2.87 -24.76
CA ILE A 35 -5.52 4.19 -24.14
C ILE A 35 -6.55 5.03 -24.88
N ASN A 36 -7.61 5.42 -24.17
CA ASN A 36 -8.69 6.18 -24.74
C ASN A 36 -8.75 7.59 -24.11
N PHE A 37 -9.11 8.57 -24.91
CA PHE A 37 -9.42 9.90 -24.38
C PHE A 37 -10.73 9.88 -23.56
N ASN A 38 -10.67 10.44 -22.36
CA ASN A 38 -11.87 10.61 -21.56
C ASN A 38 -12.84 11.61 -22.22
N SER A 39 -14.12 11.35 -22.07
CA SER A 39 -15.12 12.28 -22.56
C SER A 39 -15.00 13.62 -21.84
N PHE A 40 -15.32 14.70 -22.53
CA PHE A 40 -15.28 16.05 -21.94
C PHE A 40 -16.18 16.18 -20.70
N ILE A 41 -17.33 15.51 -20.69
CA ILE A 41 -18.23 15.44 -19.55
C ILE A 41 -17.57 14.78 -18.34
N TYR A 42 -16.83 13.69 -18.55
CA TYR A 42 -16.09 12.99 -17.49
C TYR A 42 -15.00 13.89 -16.89
N ILE A 43 -14.24 14.57 -17.74
CA ILE A 43 -13.18 15.51 -17.31
C ILE A 43 -13.77 16.63 -16.45
N ILE A 44 -14.87 17.25 -16.91
CA ILE A 44 -15.58 18.29 -16.14
C ILE A 44 -16.09 17.71 -14.82
N GLY A 45 -16.68 16.53 -14.82
CA GLY A 45 -17.18 15.86 -13.61
C GLY A 45 -16.08 15.64 -12.57
N LEU A 46 -14.89 15.21 -12.98
CA LEU A 46 -13.73 15.06 -12.10
C LEU A 46 -13.28 16.41 -11.50
N ILE A 47 -13.19 17.45 -12.33
CA ILE A 47 -12.79 18.79 -11.87
C ILE A 47 -13.82 19.34 -10.86
N ILE A 48 -15.11 19.24 -11.14
CA ILE A 48 -16.18 19.68 -10.23
C ILE A 48 -16.08 18.89 -8.92
N THR A 49 -15.91 17.57 -8.98
CA THR A 49 -15.75 16.71 -7.78
C THR A 49 -14.55 17.13 -6.94
N ALA A 50 -13.40 17.39 -7.56
CA ALA A 50 -12.22 17.86 -6.86
C ALA A 50 -12.45 19.22 -6.17
N ILE A 51 -13.11 20.16 -6.86
CA ILE A 51 -13.50 21.47 -6.31
C ILE A 51 -14.46 21.30 -5.13
N LEU A 52 -15.48 20.46 -5.26
CA LEU A 52 -16.45 20.20 -4.18
C LEU A 52 -15.77 19.60 -2.96
N ILE A 53 -14.90 18.59 -3.13
CA ILE A 53 -14.11 18.01 -2.04
C ILE A 53 -13.26 19.09 -1.36
N TYR A 54 -12.60 19.95 -2.13
CA TYR A 54 -11.81 21.05 -1.57
C TYR A 54 -12.68 22.00 -0.74
N PHE A 55 -13.82 22.46 -1.25
CA PHE A 55 -14.74 23.35 -0.53
C PHE A 55 -15.31 22.70 0.73
N ILE A 56 -15.77 21.44 0.64
CA ILE A 56 -16.28 20.70 1.79
C ILE A 56 -15.21 20.62 2.88
N THR A 57 -13.97 20.27 2.53
CA THR A 57 -12.88 20.21 3.51
C THR A 57 -12.55 21.57 4.11
N GLU A 58 -12.66 22.66 3.32
CA GLU A 58 -12.46 24.03 3.82
C GLU A 58 -13.56 24.47 4.79
N VAL A 59 -14.83 24.22 4.43
CA VAL A 59 -15.99 24.51 5.30
C VAL A 59 -15.88 23.74 6.62
N ILE A 60 -15.61 22.44 6.57
CA ILE A 60 -15.40 21.61 7.76
C ILE A 60 -14.28 22.20 8.61
N ASN A 61 -13.14 22.53 7.98
CA ASN A 61 -11.99 23.06 8.71
C ASN A 61 -12.31 24.42 9.36
N LYS A 62 -13.01 25.32 8.66
CA LYS A 62 -13.38 26.65 9.15
C LYS A 62 -14.41 26.56 10.28
N HIS A 63 -15.49 25.80 10.11
CA HIS A 63 -16.57 25.75 11.08
C HIS A 63 -16.28 24.88 12.30
N LEU A 64 -15.58 23.76 12.11
CA LEU A 64 -15.26 22.86 13.24
C LEU A 64 -14.12 23.35 14.12
N TYR A 65 -13.24 24.23 13.61
CA TYR A 65 -12.04 24.62 14.36
C TYR A 65 -12.00 26.09 14.80
N ASN A 66 -12.88 26.96 14.28
CA ASN A 66 -12.95 28.35 14.71
C ASN A 66 -13.55 28.48 16.11
N GLY A 67 -12.88 29.25 16.97
CA GLY A 67 -13.38 29.56 18.33
C GLY A 67 -13.29 28.46 19.37
N ILE A 68 -12.69 27.30 19.03
CA ILE A 68 -12.57 26.15 19.93
C ILE A 68 -11.13 26.07 20.47
N ASN A 69 -10.96 25.80 21.77
CA ASN A 69 -9.64 25.63 22.38
C ASN A 69 -8.91 24.37 21.86
N GLU A 70 -7.59 24.29 22.00
CA GLU A 70 -6.76 23.23 21.43
C GLU A 70 -7.11 21.82 21.97
N GLU A 71 -7.57 21.72 23.20
CA GLU A 71 -7.98 20.44 23.79
C GLU A 71 -9.25 19.89 23.12
N LYS A 72 -10.28 20.74 22.99
CA LYS A 72 -11.52 20.38 22.26
C LYS A 72 -11.24 20.05 20.79
N LYS A 73 -10.36 20.82 20.13
CA LYS A 73 -9.92 20.50 18.76
C LYS A 73 -9.27 19.12 18.66
N ARG A 74 -8.43 18.76 19.65
CA ARG A 74 -7.79 17.45 19.70
C ARG A 74 -8.81 16.32 19.89
N LYS A 75 -9.81 16.52 20.75
CA LYS A 75 -10.90 15.57 21.00
C LYS A 75 -11.76 15.41 19.74
N LEU A 76 -12.14 16.50 19.11
CA LEU A 76 -12.94 16.50 17.88
C LEU A 76 -12.22 15.76 16.75
N ARG A 77 -10.92 16.03 16.53
CA ARG A 77 -10.11 15.31 15.54
C ARG A 77 -10.09 13.80 15.78
N LYS A 78 -9.98 13.34 17.02
CA LYS A 78 -10.04 11.92 17.35
C LYS A 78 -11.39 11.30 16.98
N TRP A 79 -12.49 11.99 17.27
CA TRP A 79 -13.82 11.53 16.90
C TRP A 79 -14.04 11.50 15.40
N MET A 80 -13.61 12.53 14.67
CA MET A 80 -13.67 12.54 13.20
C MET A 80 -12.91 11.37 12.58
N VAL A 81 -11.71 11.08 13.08
CA VAL A 81 -10.91 9.93 12.62
C VAL A 81 -11.61 8.61 12.94
N ALA A 82 -12.18 8.47 14.14
CA ALA A 82 -12.91 7.25 14.51
C ALA A 82 -14.15 7.04 13.62
N ILE A 83 -14.96 8.08 13.41
CA ILE A 83 -16.13 8.03 12.53
C ILE A 83 -15.71 7.68 11.11
N ALA A 84 -14.64 8.29 10.60
CA ALA A 84 -14.15 8.02 9.26
C ALA A 84 -13.69 6.57 9.08
N ILE A 85 -13.00 6.00 10.07
CA ILE A 85 -12.61 4.58 10.06
C ILE A 85 -13.85 3.68 10.09
N VAL A 86 -14.86 4.01 10.89
CA VAL A 86 -16.11 3.22 10.96
C VAL A 86 -16.84 3.28 9.61
N LEU A 87 -17.00 4.45 9.02
CA LEU A 87 -17.64 4.61 7.71
C LEU A 87 -16.87 3.85 6.61
N TYR A 88 -15.54 3.90 6.66
CA TYR A 88 -14.68 3.17 5.72
C TYR A 88 -14.84 1.65 5.90
N LEU A 89 -14.92 1.17 7.14
CA LEU A 89 -15.20 -0.24 7.43
C LEU A 89 -16.58 -0.66 6.91
N ILE A 90 -17.62 0.12 7.18
CA ILE A 90 -18.97 -0.11 6.67
C ILE A 90 -18.95 -0.21 5.14
N PHE A 91 -18.28 0.72 4.48
CA PHE A 91 -18.14 0.68 3.01
C PHE A 91 -17.48 -0.61 2.53
N ASN A 92 -16.37 -1.04 3.15
CA ASN A 92 -15.68 -2.30 2.81
C ASN A 92 -16.61 -3.52 3.00
N VAL A 93 -17.36 -3.58 4.11
CA VAL A 93 -18.28 -4.68 4.37
C VAL A 93 -19.41 -4.70 3.35
N VAL A 94 -20.03 -3.55 3.08
CA VAL A 94 -21.07 -3.41 2.05
C VAL A 94 -20.51 -3.83 0.68
N TRP A 95 -19.31 -3.37 0.32
CA TRP A 95 -18.64 -3.76 -0.92
C TRP A 95 -18.46 -5.28 -1.03
N LEU A 96 -17.99 -5.94 0.02
CA LEU A 96 -17.83 -7.40 0.04
C LEU A 96 -19.14 -8.17 -0.10
N ILE A 97 -20.24 -7.62 0.41
CA ILE A 97 -21.56 -8.27 0.33
C ILE A 97 -22.14 -8.18 -1.08
N PHE A 98 -22.07 -6.98 -1.68
CA PHE A 98 -22.73 -6.69 -2.95
C PHE A 98 -21.84 -6.97 -4.16
N VAL A 99 -20.52 -6.82 -4.04
CA VAL A 99 -19.58 -7.02 -5.13
C VAL A 99 -18.85 -8.35 -4.93
N ARG A 100 -19.26 -9.35 -5.68
CA ARG A 100 -18.70 -10.70 -5.66
C ARG A 100 -18.07 -11.03 -7.01
N PRO A 101 -16.95 -10.40 -7.37
CA PRO A 101 -16.28 -10.74 -8.62
C PRO A 101 -15.84 -12.20 -8.55
N GLY A 102 -15.89 -12.87 -9.69
CA GLY A 102 -15.27 -14.19 -9.84
C GLY A 102 -13.78 -14.12 -9.49
N ILE A 103 -13.21 -15.28 -9.18
CA ILE A 103 -11.75 -15.40 -9.08
C ILE A 103 -11.23 -15.41 -10.50
N VAL A 104 -10.36 -14.48 -10.84
CA VAL A 104 -9.83 -14.34 -12.19
C VAL A 104 -8.32 -14.16 -12.18
N ALA A 105 -7.70 -14.47 -13.29
CA ALA A 105 -6.26 -14.27 -13.53
C ALA A 105 -5.40 -14.92 -12.41
N ASP A 106 -4.34 -14.25 -12.03
CA ASP A 106 -3.36 -14.73 -11.04
C ASP A 106 -3.97 -15.12 -9.68
N SER A 107 -5.11 -14.52 -9.29
CA SER A 107 -5.80 -14.88 -8.03
C SER A 107 -6.22 -16.34 -7.99
N ILE A 108 -6.53 -16.95 -9.14
CA ILE A 108 -6.89 -18.38 -9.24
C ILE A 108 -5.68 -19.22 -8.80
N HIS A 109 -4.50 -18.92 -9.33
CA HIS A 109 -3.28 -19.69 -9.04
C HIS A 109 -2.88 -19.57 -7.56
N VAL A 110 -2.91 -18.36 -7.02
CA VAL A 110 -2.59 -18.12 -5.60
C VAL A 110 -3.54 -18.86 -4.69
N LEU A 111 -4.85 -18.79 -4.98
CA LEU A 111 -5.85 -19.43 -4.14
C LEU A 111 -5.76 -20.96 -4.24
N ASN A 112 -5.66 -21.51 -5.46
CA ASN A 112 -5.54 -22.95 -5.68
C ASN A 112 -4.27 -23.51 -5.02
N LEU A 113 -3.16 -22.81 -5.08
CA LEU A 113 -1.94 -23.21 -4.38
C LEU A 113 -2.12 -23.19 -2.86
N ALA A 114 -2.81 -22.17 -2.33
CA ALA A 114 -3.10 -22.10 -0.90
C ALA A 114 -4.01 -23.23 -0.42
N GLN A 115 -5.02 -23.59 -1.21
CA GLN A 115 -5.93 -24.71 -0.93
C GLN A 115 -5.22 -26.05 -1.03
N THR A 116 -4.37 -26.25 -2.05
CA THR A 116 -3.55 -27.45 -2.19
C THR A 116 -2.68 -27.70 -0.94
N TYR A 117 -2.04 -26.66 -0.44
CA TYR A 117 -1.26 -26.76 0.81
C TYR A 117 -2.14 -26.99 2.03
N TYR A 118 -3.33 -26.41 2.08
CA TYR A 118 -4.27 -26.59 3.20
C TYR A 118 -4.81 -28.03 3.27
N GLU A 119 -5.23 -28.56 2.15
CA GLU A 119 -5.78 -29.92 2.05
C GLU A 119 -4.70 -31.01 2.09
N ASN A 120 -3.42 -30.63 1.95
CA ASN A 120 -2.28 -31.52 1.82
C ASN A 120 -2.47 -32.56 0.68
N ASP A 121 -3.10 -32.12 -0.40
CA ASP A 121 -3.39 -32.93 -1.59
C ASP A 121 -2.74 -32.27 -2.84
N PRO A 122 -1.44 -32.54 -3.08
CA PRO A 122 -0.74 -31.98 -4.23
C PRO A 122 -1.30 -32.46 -5.57
N ASP A 123 -1.92 -33.63 -5.61
CA ASP A 123 -2.40 -34.24 -6.86
C ASP A 123 -3.73 -33.61 -7.33
N ARG A 124 -4.49 -33.02 -6.44
CA ARG A 124 -5.80 -32.42 -6.75
C ARG A 124 -5.72 -31.22 -7.67
N TYR A 125 -4.71 -30.38 -7.49
CA TYR A 125 -4.63 -29.07 -8.15
C TYR A 125 -3.41 -28.90 -9.05
N LEU A 126 -2.28 -29.57 -8.78
CA LEU A 126 -1.03 -29.32 -9.49
C LEU A 126 -0.97 -29.85 -10.93
N PRO A 127 -1.49 -31.05 -11.28
CA PRO A 127 -1.35 -31.58 -12.64
C PRO A 127 -2.30 -30.97 -13.67
N ASN A 128 -3.48 -30.51 -13.24
CA ASN A 128 -4.58 -30.14 -14.14
C ASN A 128 -4.83 -28.62 -14.23
N LEU A 129 -4.13 -27.82 -13.45
CA LEU A 129 -4.30 -26.38 -13.44
C LEU A 129 -3.41 -25.73 -14.48
N THR A 130 -3.99 -25.56 -15.66
CA THR A 130 -3.44 -24.71 -16.70
C THR A 130 -4.24 -23.42 -16.76
N TYR A 131 -3.58 -22.28 -16.56
CA TYR A 131 -4.11 -20.98 -16.94
C TYR A 131 -3.50 -20.59 -18.29
N ALA A 132 -4.33 -20.32 -19.28
CA ALA A 132 -3.89 -20.06 -20.65
C ALA A 132 -2.92 -21.12 -21.21
N GLY A 133 -3.06 -22.39 -20.78
CA GLY A 133 -2.19 -23.49 -21.21
C GLY A 133 -0.86 -23.60 -20.47
N ILE A 134 -0.59 -22.77 -19.46
CA ILE A 134 0.65 -22.79 -18.67
C ILE A 134 0.42 -23.59 -17.38
N PRO A 135 1.21 -24.63 -17.09
CA PRO A 135 1.14 -25.35 -15.82
C PRO A 135 1.41 -24.44 -14.63
N LEU A 136 0.69 -24.66 -13.50
CA LEU A 136 0.83 -23.84 -12.28
C LEU A 136 2.29 -23.73 -11.79
N ILE A 137 3.07 -24.82 -11.89
CA ILE A 137 4.49 -24.81 -11.51
C ILE A 137 5.28 -23.82 -12.36
N GLN A 138 5.11 -23.82 -13.68
CA GLN A 138 5.80 -22.87 -14.58
C GLN A 138 5.37 -21.42 -14.29
N TYR A 139 4.09 -21.21 -14.01
CA TYR A 139 3.57 -19.91 -13.60
C TYR A 139 4.25 -19.43 -12.30
N MET A 140 4.33 -20.27 -11.27
CA MET A 140 4.98 -19.92 -10.01
C MET A 140 6.50 -19.73 -10.14
N GLN A 141 7.16 -20.41 -11.08
CA GLN A 141 8.57 -20.17 -11.41
C GLN A 141 8.79 -18.78 -12.00
N ALA A 142 7.87 -18.32 -12.85
CA ALA A 142 7.92 -16.96 -13.41
C ALA A 142 7.58 -15.89 -12.37
N TYR A 143 6.68 -16.21 -11.41
CA TYR A 143 6.18 -15.27 -10.40
C TYR A 143 6.36 -15.78 -8.96
N PRO A 144 7.61 -16.01 -8.49
CA PRO A 144 7.90 -16.67 -7.20
C PRO A 144 7.36 -15.92 -5.98
N HIS A 145 7.12 -14.62 -6.06
CA HIS A 145 6.53 -13.83 -4.99
C HIS A 145 5.08 -14.26 -4.67
N GLN A 146 4.37 -14.87 -5.61
CA GLN A 146 3.00 -15.35 -5.38
C GLN A 146 2.96 -16.58 -4.46
N ILE A 147 4.03 -17.35 -4.38
CA ILE A 147 4.17 -18.48 -3.45
C ILE A 147 4.02 -18.01 -2.01
N THR A 148 4.68 -16.90 -1.66
CA THR A 148 4.60 -16.35 -0.30
C THR A 148 3.17 -15.91 0.03
N LEU A 149 2.44 -15.31 -0.91
CA LEU A 149 1.04 -14.94 -0.72
C LEU A 149 0.16 -16.17 -0.54
N ALA A 150 0.35 -17.21 -1.36
CA ALA A 150 -0.37 -18.48 -1.23
C ALA A 150 -0.11 -19.13 0.15
N PHE A 151 1.13 -19.09 0.63
CA PHE A 151 1.48 -19.56 1.97
C PHE A 151 0.79 -18.77 3.08
N VAL A 152 0.70 -17.44 2.95
CA VAL A 152 -0.06 -16.60 3.91
C VAL A 152 -1.55 -16.97 3.92
N TYR A 153 -2.15 -17.23 2.77
CA TYR A 153 -3.54 -17.69 2.70
C TYR A 153 -3.72 -19.11 3.27
N ASN A 154 -2.77 -20.00 3.01
CA ASN A 154 -2.76 -21.33 3.64
C ASN A 154 -2.72 -21.21 5.17
N MET A 155 -1.83 -20.39 5.72
CA MET A 155 -1.80 -20.14 7.16
C MET A 155 -3.15 -19.63 7.69
N LEU A 156 -3.80 -18.74 6.94
CA LEU A 156 -5.13 -18.22 7.30
C LEU A 156 -6.18 -19.34 7.33
N PHE A 157 -6.20 -20.22 6.31
CA PHE A 157 -7.08 -21.38 6.23
C PHE A 157 -6.81 -22.36 7.38
N SER A 158 -5.54 -22.64 7.68
CA SER A 158 -5.15 -23.54 8.76
C SER A 158 -5.56 -23.03 10.14
N ILE A 159 -5.40 -21.73 10.40
CA ILE A 159 -5.76 -21.10 11.68
C ILE A 159 -7.29 -21.10 11.87
N LEU A 160 -8.04 -20.85 10.80
CA LEU A 160 -9.50 -20.74 10.85
C LEU A 160 -10.23 -22.06 10.52
N HIS A 161 -9.47 -23.12 10.24
CA HIS A 161 -9.98 -24.45 9.87
C HIS A 161 -11.00 -24.42 8.73
N CYS A 162 -10.82 -23.54 7.77
CA CYS A 162 -11.66 -23.48 6.56
C CYS A 162 -10.92 -22.76 5.42
N ASP A 163 -11.26 -23.13 4.20
CA ASP A 163 -10.65 -22.63 2.95
C ASP A 163 -11.57 -21.69 2.17
N LEU A 164 -12.49 -21.04 2.85
CA LEU A 164 -13.47 -20.17 2.21
C LEU A 164 -12.82 -18.96 1.54
N ILE A 165 -13.18 -18.70 0.29
CA ILE A 165 -12.72 -17.57 -0.53
C ILE A 165 -12.93 -16.21 0.14
N ILE A 166 -13.90 -16.11 1.03
CA ILE A 166 -14.18 -14.88 1.77
C ILE A 166 -13.03 -14.49 2.72
N LEU A 167 -12.21 -15.44 3.19
CA LEU A 167 -11.14 -15.18 4.16
C LEU A 167 -10.04 -14.27 3.59
N PRO A 168 -9.46 -14.53 2.39
CA PRO A 168 -8.53 -13.59 1.77
C PRO A 168 -9.13 -12.19 1.55
N ARG A 169 -10.44 -12.08 1.29
CA ARG A 169 -11.12 -10.79 1.15
C ARG A 169 -11.25 -10.05 2.47
N ILE A 170 -11.60 -10.75 3.56
CA ILE A 170 -11.62 -10.18 4.92
C ILE A 170 -10.20 -9.75 5.32
N PHE A 171 -9.19 -10.54 4.99
CA PHE A 171 -7.79 -10.21 5.21
C PHE A 171 -7.43 -8.89 4.49
N ASN A 172 -7.86 -8.71 3.25
CA ASN A 172 -7.66 -7.45 2.52
C ASN A 172 -8.41 -6.27 3.18
N VAL A 173 -9.62 -6.47 3.71
CA VAL A 173 -10.32 -5.41 4.47
C VAL A 173 -9.52 -4.99 5.70
N PHE A 174 -8.94 -5.95 6.43
CA PHE A 174 -8.06 -5.65 7.55
C PHE A 174 -6.85 -4.80 7.11
N PHE A 175 -6.19 -5.16 6.01
CA PHE A 175 -5.07 -4.37 5.48
C PHE A 175 -5.50 -3.03 4.91
N ASN A 176 -6.69 -2.90 4.35
CA ASN A 176 -7.27 -1.60 3.98
C ASN A 176 -7.38 -0.65 5.17
N LEU A 177 -7.82 -1.14 6.33
CA LEU A 177 -7.82 -0.33 7.56
C LEU A 177 -6.41 0.06 7.99
N LEU A 178 -5.45 -0.85 7.85
CA LEU A 178 -4.04 -0.55 8.13
C LEU A 178 -3.48 0.51 7.18
N ILE A 179 -3.86 0.52 5.89
CA ILE A 179 -3.50 1.58 4.94
C ILE A 179 -3.97 2.93 5.47
N ILE A 180 -5.24 3.06 5.85
CA ILE A 180 -5.79 4.31 6.39
C ILE A 180 -5.05 4.76 7.66
N LEU A 181 -4.77 3.83 8.56
CA LEU A 181 -4.00 4.12 9.78
C LEU A 181 -2.56 4.57 9.48
N ALA A 182 -1.89 3.91 8.52
CA ALA A 182 -0.54 4.29 8.11
C ALA A 182 -0.52 5.69 7.48
N LEU A 183 -1.43 5.96 6.55
CA LEU A 183 -1.60 7.28 5.94
C LEU A 183 -1.92 8.36 6.97
N TYR A 184 -2.80 8.08 7.94
CA TYR A 184 -3.05 9.01 9.06
C TYR A 184 -1.79 9.31 9.87
N LYS A 185 -0.98 8.28 10.18
CA LYS A 185 0.28 8.47 10.92
C LYS A 185 1.31 9.25 10.09
N ILE A 186 1.43 8.97 8.80
CA ILE A 186 2.31 9.69 7.86
C ILE A 186 1.87 11.15 7.76
N THR A 187 0.58 11.43 7.51
CA THR A 187 0.07 12.81 7.41
C THR A 187 0.27 13.58 8.70
N LYS A 188 0.08 12.93 9.86
CA LYS A 188 0.35 13.56 11.17
C LYS A 188 1.83 13.91 11.36
N GLN A 189 2.74 13.05 10.91
CA GLN A 189 4.18 13.29 10.97
C GLN A 189 4.59 14.43 10.02
N LEU A 190 4.05 14.43 8.79
CA LEU A 190 4.27 15.50 7.82
C LEU A 190 3.70 16.84 8.32
N ALA A 191 2.49 16.84 8.88
CA ALA A 191 1.86 18.04 9.43
C ALA A 191 2.70 18.68 10.55
N LYS A 192 3.32 17.85 11.40
CA LYS A 192 4.25 18.32 12.44
C LYS A 192 5.48 19.00 11.82
N ASN A 193 6.05 18.38 10.78
CA ASN A 193 7.31 18.82 10.17
C ASN A 193 7.15 20.03 9.23
N TYR A 194 5.97 20.16 8.61
CA TYR A 194 5.72 21.16 7.54
C TYR A 194 4.55 22.10 7.85
N LYS A 195 3.99 22.10 9.08
CA LYS A 195 2.83 22.90 9.48
C LYS A 195 1.61 22.72 8.55
N MET A 196 1.46 21.53 7.99
CA MET A 196 0.35 21.21 7.09
C MET A 196 -0.94 20.92 7.86
N ASN A 197 -2.10 21.13 7.22
CA ASN A 197 -3.39 20.75 7.80
C ASN A 197 -3.62 19.24 7.70
N ASN A 198 -3.32 18.53 8.78
CA ASN A 198 -3.46 17.08 8.87
C ASN A 198 -4.89 16.59 8.62
N THR A 199 -5.91 17.33 9.09
CA THR A 199 -7.31 16.94 8.94
C THR A 199 -7.74 16.96 7.47
N ARG A 200 -7.36 18.02 6.74
CA ARG A 200 -7.67 18.13 5.31
C ARG A 200 -7.04 16.97 4.53
N MET A 201 -5.77 16.70 4.77
CA MET A 201 -5.08 15.58 4.12
C MET A 201 -5.74 14.25 4.42
N PHE A 202 -6.17 14.02 5.66
CA PHE A 202 -6.82 12.78 6.05
C PHE A 202 -8.20 12.62 5.40
N ILE A 203 -9.00 13.69 5.30
CA ILE A 203 -10.28 13.66 4.59
C ILE A 203 -10.08 13.31 3.11
N LEU A 204 -9.08 13.92 2.45
CA LEU A 204 -8.75 13.60 1.04
C LEU A 204 -8.37 12.14 0.86
N ILE A 205 -7.62 11.55 1.80
CA ILE A 205 -7.28 10.13 1.77
C ILE A 205 -8.54 9.26 1.87
N LEU A 206 -9.50 9.62 2.74
CA LEU A 206 -10.74 8.88 2.90
C LEU A 206 -11.67 8.96 1.70
N THR A 207 -11.55 9.98 0.87
CA THR A 207 -12.33 10.09 -0.38
C THR A 207 -11.77 9.24 -1.53
N PHE A 208 -10.63 8.60 -1.33
CA PHE A 208 -10.02 7.73 -2.34
C PHE A 208 -10.61 6.31 -2.27
N PHE A 209 -11.76 6.12 -2.91
CA PHE A 209 -12.54 4.87 -2.86
C PHE A 209 -11.89 3.68 -3.57
N THR A 210 -10.88 3.89 -4.39
CA THR A 210 -10.21 2.80 -5.11
C THR A 210 -9.61 1.76 -4.16
N ILE A 211 -9.04 2.18 -3.04
CA ILE A 211 -8.42 1.26 -2.07
C ILE A 211 -9.42 0.25 -1.50
N PRO A 212 -10.59 0.66 -0.93
CA PRO A 212 -11.58 -0.30 -0.45
C PRO A 212 -12.17 -1.19 -1.55
N MET A 213 -12.30 -0.70 -2.78
CA MET A 213 -12.79 -1.51 -3.91
C MET A 213 -11.83 -2.67 -4.23
N LEU A 214 -10.54 -2.49 -4.02
CA LEU A 214 -9.53 -3.55 -4.21
C LEU A 214 -9.58 -4.64 -3.14
N ALA A 215 -10.43 -4.54 -2.10
CA ALA A 215 -10.58 -5.59 -1.09
C ALA A 215 -11.01 -6.94 -1.67
N THR A 216 -11.73 -6.93 -2.80
CA THR A 216 -12.15 -8.16 -3.49
C THR A 216 -11.06 -8.79 -4.34
N PHE A 217 -9.97 -8.09 -4.61
CA PHE A 217 -8.82 -8.59 -5.35
C PHE A 217 -7.89 -9.38 -4.42
N MET A 218 -7.71 -10.66 -4.71
CA MET A 218 -6.88 -11.55 -3.88
C MET A 218 -5.41 -11.57 -4.34
N TYR A 219 -4.89 -10.40 -4.70
CA TYR A 219 -3.47 -10.18 -4.93
C TYR A 219 -2.79 -9.61 -3.68
N GLY A 220 -1.48 -9.74 -3.62
CA GLY A 220 -0.67 -9.19 -2.54
C GLY A 220 -0.58 -7.66 -2.49
N ASP A 221 -1.25 -6.94 -3.40
CA ASP A 221 -1.12 -5.48 -3.52
C ASP A 221 -1.59 -4.74 -2.26
N ILE A 222 -2.74 -5.11 -1.70
CA ILE A 222 -3.30 -4.44 -0.51
C ILE A 222 -2.45 -4.68 0.73
N PRO A 223 -2.09 -5.92 1.12
CA PRO A 223 -1.21 -6.12 2.26
C PRO A 223 0.19 -5.54 2.04
N ALA A 224 0.76 -5.67 0.84
CA ALA A 224 2.05 -5.09 0.52
C ALA A 224 2.05 -3.56 0.62
N LEU A 225 0.99 -2.89 0.12
CA LEU A 225 0.84 -1.44 0.25
C LEU A 225 0.75 -1.00 1.71
N ALA A 226 -0.05 -1.69 2.53
CA ALA A 226 -0.20 -1.37 3.95
C ALA A 226 1.15 -1.47 4.69
N LEU A 227 1.87 -2.57 4.49
CA LEU A 227 3.17 -2.81 5.12
C LEU A 227 4.23 -1.81 4.63
N SER A 228 4.23 -1.48 3.33
CA SER A 228 5.12 -0.48 2.75
C SER A 228 4.87 0.91 3.33
N LEU A 229 3.61 1.32 3.50
CA LEU A 229 3.27 2.61 4.12
C LEU A 229 3.68 2.67 5.58
N PHE A 230 3.49 1.59 6.35
CA PHE A 230 4.01 1.53 7.72
C PHE A 230 5.54 1.56 7.76
N SER A 231 6.21 0.90 6.80
CA SER A 231 7.67 0.99 6.66
C SER A 231 8.11 2.43 6.44
N VAL A 232 7.47 3.16 5.52
CA VAL A 232 7.73 4.60 5.29
C VAL A 232 7.52 5.39 6.57
N TYR A 233 6.42 5.17 7.31
CA TYR A 233 6.18 5.84 8.58
C TYR A 233 7.30 5.58 9.60
N PHE A 234 7.72 4.32 9.77
CA PHE A 234 8.79 3.99 10.71
C PHE A 234 10.14 4.54 10.25
N MET A 235 10.40 4.59 8.93
CA MET A 235 11.61 5.20 8.41
C MET A 235 11.64 6.72 8.65
N MET A 236 10.50 7.41 8.52
CA MET A 236 10.37 8.81 8.92
C MET A 236 10.64 8.99 10.43
N LYS A 237 10.13 8.09 11.26
CA LYS A 237 10.43 8.07 12.70
C LYS A 237 11.90 7.85 13.00
N PHE A 238 12.55 6.94 12.27
CA PHE A 238 13.99 6.71 12.39
C PHE A 238 14.78 7.97 12.08
N THR A 239 14.46 8.64 10.97
CA THR A 239 15.19 9.87 10.59
C THR A 239 14.99 11.02 11.57
N ASP A 240 13.80 11.11 12.20
CA ASP A 240 13.50 12.15 13.18
C ASP A 240 14.12 11.87 14.57
N THR A 241 14.13 10.60 15.01
CA THR A 241 14.52 10.22 16.39
C THR A 241 15.89 9.55 16.50
N LYS A 242 16.44 9.10 15.37
CA LYS A 242 17.69 8.30 15.27
C LYS A 242 17.66 6.97 16.02
N GLN A 243 16.50 6.49 16.44
CA GLN A 243 16.36 5.22 17.15
C GLN A 243 16.38 4.06 16.16
N VAL A 244 17.40 3.23 16.22
CA VAL A 244 17.63 2.08 15.32
C VAL A 244 16.43 1.14 15.26
N ARG A 245 15.70 0.95 16.36
CA ARG A 245 14.50 0.11 16.39
C ARG A 245 13.48 0.45 15.29
N TYR A 246 13.30 1.73 14.96
CA TYR A 246 12.39 2.12 13.89
C TYR A 246 12.92 1.73 12.50
N GLY A 247 14.23 1.79 12.30
CA GLY A 247 14.87 1.27 11.09
C GLY A 247 14.68 -0.24 10.94
N VAL A 248 14.84 -1.00 12.04
CA VAL A 248 14.60 -2.46 12.07
C VAL A 248 13.15 -2.78 11.72
N PHE A 249 12.17 -2.14 12.39
CA PHE A 249 10.75 -2.34 12.07
C PHE A 249 10.43 -2.01 10.61
N ALA A 250 10.96 -0.90 10.09
CA ALA A 250 10.77 -0.55 8.68
C ALA A 250 11.32 -1.63 7.74
N SER A 251 12.51 -2.16 8.03
CA SER A 251 13.15 -3.20 7.22
C SER A 251 12.35 -4.51 7.22
N ILE A 252 11.87 -4.95 8.38
CA ILE A 252 11.04 -6.17 8.50
C ILE A 252 9.73 -6.00 7.73
N LEU A 253 9.05 -4.87 7.87
CA LEU A 253 7.79 -4.62 7.17
C LEU A 253 7.99 -4.57 5.65
N THR A 254 9.08 -3.98 5.17
CA THR A 254 9.40 -3.97 3.74
C THR A 254 9.75 -5.35 3.22
N MET A 255 10.49 -6.15 3.99
CA MET A 255 10.78 -7.55 3.67
C MET A 255 9.47 -8.32 3.41
N ILE A 256 8.54 -8.28 4.36
CA ILE A 256 7.26 -8.98 4.24
C ILE A 256 6.45 -8.43 3.05
N ALA A 257 6.41 -7.11 2.87
CA ALA A 257 5.72 -6.48 1.74
C ALA A 257 6.30 -6.92 0.39
N TYR A 258 7.61 -6.96 0.27
CA TYR A 258 8.31 -7.37 -0.95
C TYR A 258 8.10 -8.86 -1.28
N LEU A 259 8.07 -9.71 -0.24
CA LEU A 259 7.74 -11.13 -0.38
C LEU A 259 6.29 -11.36 -0.86
N MET A 260 5.37 -10.44 -0.54
CA MET A 260 3.97 -10.52 -1.01
C MET A 260 3.78 -9.93 -2.42
N ARG A 261 4.54 -8.88 -2.77
CA ARG A 261 4.38 -8.19 -4.06
C ARG A 261 5.65 -7.46 -4.48
N MET A 262 6.21 -7.82 -5.63
CA MET A 262 7.45 -7.20 -6.16
C MET A 262 7.31 -5.70 -6.45
N ASN A 263 6.10 -5.20 -6.72
CA ASN A 263 5.84 -3.77 -6.93
C ASN A 263 6.24 -2.90 -5.72
N THR A 264 6.42 -3.50 -4.55
CA THR A 264 7.01 -2.88 -3.35
C THR A 264 8.42 -2.32 -3.60
N LEU A 265 9.12 -2.78 -4.66
CA LEU A 265 10.42 -2.24 -5.07
C LEU A 265 10.41 -0.71 -5.25
N ILE A 266 9.29 -0.14 -5.67
CA ILE A 266 9.11 1.32 -5.78
C ILE A 266 9.31 2.00 -4.42
N PHE A 267 8.72 1.43 -3.35
CA PHE A 267 8.89 1.92 -1.98
C PHE A 267 10.32 1.73 -1.46
N VAL A 268 10.96 0.61 -1.84
CA VAL A 268 12.37 0.33 -1.48
C VAL A 268 13.26 1.42 -2.08
N ILE A 269 13.17 1.66 -3.38
CA ILE A 269 13.96 2.68 -4.08
C ILE A 269 13.71 4.06 -3.47
N ALA A 270 12.45 4.45 -3.30
CA ALA A 270 12.09 5.75 -2.72
C ALA A 270 12.66 5.92 -1.29
N THR A 271 12.59 4.86 -0.47
CA THR A 271 13.10 4.87 0.90
C THR A 271 14.63 4.99 0.93
N VAL A 272 15.33 4.25 0.07
CA VAL A 272 16.80 4.34 -0.05
C VAL A 272 17.22 5.74 -0.48
N ILE A 273 16.58 6.31 -1.52
CA ILE A 273 16.85 7.68 -1.96
C ILE A 273 16.62 8.66 -0.81
N TYR A 274 15.51 8.53 -0.08
CA TYR A 274 15.20 9.40 1.06
C TYR A 274 16.29 9.33 2.14
N LEU A 275 16.76 8.14 2.50
CA LEU A 275 17.81 7.95 3.51
C LEU A 275 19.16 8.51 3.04
N VAL A 276 19.53 8.25 1.80
CA VAL A 276 20.76 8.78 1.18
C VAL A 276 20.73 10.33 1.20
N LEU A 277 19.62 10.93 0.78
CA LEU A 277 19.47 12.40 0.82
C LEU A 277 19.56 12.96 2.25
N ASN A 278 19.07 12.21 3.26
CA ASN A 278 19.24 12.63 4.66
C ASN A 278 20.69 12.56 5.14
N ILE A 279 21.49 11.61 4.66
CA ILE A 279 22.94 11.56 4.96
C ILE A 279 23.63 12.79 4.41
N PHE A 280 23.33 13.20 3.16
CA PHE A 280 23.95 14.35 2.52
C PHE A 280 23.48 15.69 3.07
N LYS A 281 22.21 15.80 3.49
CA LYS A 281 21.64 17.04 4.04
C LYS A 281 22.41 17.53 5.27
N ASP A 282 22.83 16.60 6.11
CA ASP A 282 23.47 16.89 7.39
C ASP A 282 24.98 16.62 7.37
N PHE A 283 25.59 16.60 6.16
CA PHE A 283 26.98 16.20 5.96
C PHE A 283 27.99 17.07 6.77
N LYS A 284 27.65 18.34 7.01
CA LYS A 284 28.52 19.28 7.74
C LYS A 284 28.36 19.24 9.26
N ALA A 285 27.24 18.71 9.77
CA ALA A 285 26.84 18.86 11.18
C ALA A 285 26.80 17.56 11.99
N LYS A 286 26.97 16.38 11.35
CA LYS A 286 26.76 15.09 12.05
C LYS A 286 28.05 14.42 12.45
N GLU A 287 28.03 13.87 13.66
CA GLU A 287 29.06 12.93 14.13
C GLU A 287 29.15 11.73 13.19
N VAL A 288 30.37 11.20 13.01
CA VAL A 288 30.65 9.99 12.19
C VAL A 288 29.75 8.82 12.60
N LYS A 289 29.46 8.69 13.90
CA LYS A 289 28.58 7.67 14.46
C LYS A 289 27.17 7.68 13.84
N GLU A 290 26.54 8.85 13.68
CA GLU A 290 25.19 8.95 13.10
C GLU A 290 25.19 8.56 11.61
N LYS A 291 26.24 8.88 10.88
CA LYS A 291 26.38 8.47 9.48
C LYS A 291 26.52 6.97 9.35
N LEU A 292 27.32 6.34 10.21
CA LEU A 292 27.49 4.90 10.24
C LEU A 292 26.15 4.19 10.56
N ILE A 293 25.36 4.70 11.51
CA ILE A 293 24.03 4.16 11.82
C ILE A 293 23.10 4.24 10.60
N ASN A 294 23.07 5.37 9.89
CA ASN A 294 22.24 5.52 8.70
C ASN A 294 22.67 4.53 7.59
N VAL A 295 23.97 4.38 7.36
CA VAL A 295 24.52 3.41 6.39
C VAL A 295 24.17 1.96 6.80
N ALA A 296 24.33 1.62 8.07
CA ALA A 296 23.98 0.30 8.58
C ALA A 296 22.49 -0.01 8.43
N VAL A 297 21.60 0.97 8.67
CA VAL A 297 20.16 0.81 8.46
C VAL A 297 19.84 0.64 6.98
N ILE A 298 20.48 1.36 6.06
CA ILE A 298 20.31 1.16 4.62
C ILE A 298 20.75 -0.24 4.22
N ALA A 299 21.94 -0.69 4.65
CA ALA A 299 22.46 -2.02 4.36
C ALA A 299 21.51 -3.11 4.87
N MET A 300 21.07 -3.01 6.13
CA MET A 300 20.09 -3.93 6.73
C MET A 300 18.77 -3.94 5.94
N PHE A 301 18.26 -2.77 5.55
CA PHE A 301 17.03 -2.61 4.79
C PHE A 301 17.12 -3.34 3.44
N LEU A 302 18.22 -3.19 2.71
CA LEU A 302 18.44 -3.87 1.43
C LEU A 302 18.64 -5.38 1.61
N VAL A 303 19.46 -5.80 2.58
CA VAL A 303 19.70 -7.22 2.85
C VAL A 303 18.41 -7.94 3.22
N LEU A 304 17.63 -7.39 4.17
CA LEU A 304 16.36 -8.00 4.57
C LEU A 304 15.32 -7.99 3.44
N THR A 305 15.36 -7.03 2.53
CA THR A 305 14.42 -7.00 1.41
C THR A 305 14.76 -8.09 0.38
N PHE A 306 16.02 -8.25 -0.02
CA PHE A 306 16.37 -9.07 -1.18
C PHE A 306 16.78 -10.50 -0.83
N VAL A 307 17.48 -10.71 0.29
CA VAL A 307 17.99 -12.04 0.65
C VAL A 307 16.88 -13.05 0.92
N PRO A 308 15.83 -12.76 1.73
CA PRO A 308 14.74 -13.71 1.94
C PRO A 308 13.97 -14.04 0.64
N SER A 309 13.78 -13.06 -0.24
CA SER A 309 13.14 -13.30 -1.54
C SER A 309 13.96 -14.25 -2.42
N SER A 310 15.29 -14.10 -2.45
CA SER A 310 16.19 -15.03 -3.15
C SER A 310 16.15 -16.42 -2.54
N LEU A 311 16.13 -16.54 -1.20
CA LEU A 311 16.07 -17.83 -0.50
C LEU A 311 14.75 -18.55 -0.79
N VAL A 312 13.62 -17.87 -0.75
CA VAL A 312 12.31 -18.45 -1.13
C VAL A 312 12.36 -19.00 -2.55
N LYS A 313 12.87 -18.21 -3.49
CA LYS A 313 13.01 -18.64 -4.88
C LYS A 313 13.88 -19.89 -5.01
N THR A 314 15.04 -19.91 -4.36
CA THR A 314 15.96 -21.06 -4.41
C THR A 314 15.33 -22.30 -3.78
N TYR A 315 14.70 -22.17 -2.60
CA TYR A 315 14.11 -23.31 -1.88
C TYR A 315 12.98 -24.00 -2.64
N TYR A 316 12.15 -23.25 -3.38
CA TYR A 316 11.02 -23.84 -4.10
C TYR A 316 11.36 -24.34 -5.50
N PHE A 317 12.51 -23.96 -6.08
CA PHE A 317 12.85 -24.26 -7.47
C PHE A 317 14.23 -24.94 -7.64
N SER A 318 14.92 -25.27 -6.54
CA SER A 318 16.10 -26.17 -6.55
C SER A 318 15.63 -27.61 -6.43
#